data_9605c9b542dec561ad34693d6fad4c1d
#
_entry.id   9605c9b542dec561ad34693d6fad4c1d
#
_cell.length_a   1.000
_cell.length_b   1.000
_cell.length_c   1.000
_cell.angle_alpha   90.00
_cell.angle_beta   90.00
_cell.angle_gamma   90.00
#
_symmetry.space_group_name_H-M   'P 1'
#
loop_
_entity.id
_entity.type
_entity.pdbx_description
1 polymer ?
#
loop_
_entity_poly.entity_id
_entity_poly.type
_entity_poly.pdbx_seq_one_letter_code
_entity_poly.pdbx_strand_id
1 'polypeptide(L)'
;MKNSDIRRERPKKKSSMFKKIIIFLVVIFFIAGAGAAAGFFVSVSGKLPDVTANITPNASSRIYDTKGRLITTVHAEENRIPVPISEVPKNLQNAFVAAEDVRFYEHHGVDPRGILRAIWANVVSGNATGQGGSTITQQLARNAFLTQEQTLKRKLLEVVLAFEIESKYTKQQILEMYMNQIYFGQGCYGIQTASRVYFGKDVKDLSLAQCALLAGLPNSPNYYSPFRSVEAAKYRQAIVLDQMAKYGYISEADAAAAKKADLHLAKPQSAKTTENTASYFVSYIIQTISDKYGSDTIYKEGLQIYTTLDLDMQKDAENALKNDLPAGSKDSKGLTQPQGALMSIEVGTGQIKAMVGGRGEDHFNRAVQMVRQPGSAFKPFVYVTAFENKL
;
A
#
# COMPACT_ATOMS: atom_id res chain seq x y z
N MET A 1 -23.37 -62.41 59.98
CA MET A 1 -23.49 -61.47 58.83
C MET A 1 -22.46 -60.38 59.05
N LYS A 2 -21.34 -60.44 58.26
CA LYS A 2 -20.20 -59.48 58.33
C LYS A 2 -20.39 -58.45 57.23
N ASN A 3 -20.56 -57.17 57.59
CA ASN A 3 -20.55 -56.03 56.70
C ASN A 3 -19.09 -55.71 56.36
N SER A 4 -18.74 -55.75 55.08
CA SER A 4 -17.45 -55.33 54.57
C SER A 4 -17.58 -53.88 54.07
N ASP A 5 -17.00 -52.94 54.81
CA ASP A 5 -16.83 -51.55 54.43
C ASP A 5 -15.84 -51.43 53.29
N ILE A 6 -16.29 -51.11 52.09
CA ILE A 6 -15.46 -50.76 50.94
C ILE A 6 -15.12 -49.27 51.05
N ARG A 7 -13.92 -48.93 51.55
CA ARG A 7 -13.33 -47.60 51.47
C ARG A 7 -12.97 -47.27 50.01
N ARG A 8 -13.71 -46.38 49.37
CA ARG A 8 -13.33 -45.78 48.09
C ARG A 8 -12.20 -44.78 48.32
N GLU A 9 -11.01 -45.11 47.85
CA GLU A 9 -9.85 -44.19 47.79
C GLU A 9 -10.15 -43.08 46.78
N ARG A 10 -10.08 -41.81 47.21
CA ARG A 10 -10.19 -40.64 46.31
C ARG A 10 -8.88 -40.49 45.51
N PRO A 11 -8.91 -40.27 44.19
CA PRO A 11 -7.70 -40.12 43.39
C PRO A 11 -6.94 -38.85 43.81
N LYS A 12 -5.68 -38.99 44.09
CA LYS A 12 -4.77 -37.92 44.47
C LYS A 12 -4.60 -36.92 43.32
N LYS A 13 -4.88 -35.63 43.60
CA LYS A 13 -4.65 -34.48 42.71
C LYS A 13 -3.18 -34.34 42.28
N LYS A 14 -2.78 -34.97 41.18
CA LYS A 14 -1.45 -34.73 40.51
C LYS A 14 -1.40 -33.44 39.67
N SER A 15 -2.48 -32.62 39.64
CA SER A 15 -2.63 -31.51 38.71
C SER A 15 -2.01 -30.17 39.15
N SER A 16 -1.62 -30.04 40.43
CA SER A 16 -1.12 -28.75 40.96
C SER A 16 0.36 -28.45 40.62
N MET A 17 1.20 -29.49 40.66
CA MET A 17 2.65 -29.31 40.42
C MET A 17 2.96 -29.03 38.94
N PHE A 18 2.29 -29.70 38.00
CA PHE A 18 2.46 -29.49 36.57
C PHE A 18 2.00 -28.08 36.15
N LYS A 19 0.89 -27.58 36.69
CA LYS A 19 0.45 -26.19 36.47
C LYS A 19 1.44 -25.16 37.01
N LYS A 20 2.05 -25.41 38.17
CA LYS A 20 3.07 -24.53 38.75
C LYS A 20 4.36 -24.50 37.91
N ILE A 21 4.78 -25.64 37.36
CA ILE A 21 5.93 -25.74 36.45
C ILE A 21 5.65 -24.96 35.14
N ILE A 22 4.47 -25.12 34.55
CA ILE A 22 4.11 -24.36 33.33
C ILE A 22 4.11 -22.86 33.60
N ILE A 23 3.50 -22.42 34.72
CA ILE A 23 3.49 -21.00 35.08
C ILE A 23 4.91 -20.49 35.30
N PHE A 24 5.78 -21.26 35.97
CA PHE A 24 7.16 -20.91 36.20
C PHE A 24 7.96 -20.78 34.88
N LEU A 25 7.78 -21.73 33.94
CA LEU A 25 8.41 -21.67 32.61
C LEU A 25 7.90 -20.48 31.79
N VAL A 26 6.62 -20.17 31.86
CA VAL A 26 6.03 -18.99 31.23
C VAL A 26 6.61 -17.71 31.81
N VAL A 27 6.76 -17.62 33.13
CA VAL A 27 7.37 -16.46 33.80
C VAL A 27 8.85 -16.29 33.41
N ILE A 28 9.62 -17.38 33.37
CA ILE A 28 11.03 -17.35 32.89
C ILE A 28 11.09 -16.89 31.43
N PHE A 29 10.22 -17.39 30.58
CA PHE A 29 10.14 -16.98 29.19
C PHE A 29 9.86 -15.47 29.05
N PHE A 30 8.94 -14.93 29.85
CA PHE A 30 8.64 -13.49 29.87
C PHE A 30 9.82 -12.66 30.42
N ILE A 31 10.50 -13.12 31.47
CA ILE A 31 11.67 -12.43 32.02
C ILE A 31 12.83 -12.44 31.02
N ALA A 32 13.11 -13.58 30.38
CA ALA A 32 14.14 -13.68 29.34
C ALA A 32 13.80 -12.81 28.13
N GLY A 33 12.54 -12.80 27.68
CA GLY A 33 12.05 -11.94 26.62
C GLY A 33 12.18 -10.45 26.95
N ALA A 34 11.81 -10.05 28.17
CA ALA A 34 11.95 -8.69 28.65
C ALA A 34 13.43 -8.26 28.75
N GLY A 35 14.28 -9.14 29.24
CA GLY A 35 15.75 -8.91 29.30
C GLY A 35 16.37 -8.75 27.91
N ALA A 36 16.00 -9.59 26.96
CA ALA A 36 16.44 -9.49 25.57
C ALA A 36 15.94 -8.20 24.90
N ALA A 37 14.69 -7.81 25.15
CA ALA A 37 14.11 -6.56 24.66
C ALA A 37 14.81 -5.32 25.26
N ALA A 38 15.09 -5.32 26.54
CA ALA A 38 15.82 -4.26 27.22
C ALA A 38 17.28 -4.15 26.72
N GLY A 39 17.97 -5.28 26.56
CA GLY A 39 19.32 -5.33 25.99
C GLY A 39 19.37 -4.82 24.56
N PHE A 40 18.39 -5.18 23.72
CA PHE A 40 18.23 -4.65 22.37
C PHE A 40 17.99 -3.13 22.41
N PHE A 41 17.07 -2.66 23.24
CA PHE A 41 16.79 -1.23 23.41
C PHE A 41 18.06 -0.44 23.73
N VAL A 42 18.84 -0.87 24.72
CA VAL A 42 20.10 -0.22 25.09
C VAL A 42 21.13 -0.25 23.94
N SER A 43 21.22 -1.35 23.19
CA SER A 43 22.17 -1.48 22.09
C SER A 43 21.85 -0.58 20.90
N VAL A 44 20.60 -0.14 20.77
CA VAL A 44 20.08 0.61 19.63
C VAL A 44 19.85 2.08 19.96
N SER A 45 19.59 2.42 21.23
CA SER A 45 19.25 3.79 21.67
C SER A 45 20.29 4.85 21.30
N GLY A 46 21.59 4.48 21.24
CA GLY A 46 22.66 5.36 20.77
C GLY A 46 22.85 5.47 19.25
N LYS A 47 22.03 4.72 18.46
CA LYS A 47 22.10 4.65 16.98
C LYS A 47 20.77 5.03 16.32
N LEU A 48 19.79 5.49 17.10
CA LEU A 48 18.51 5.89 16.54
C LEU A 48 18.66 7.18 15.73
N PRO A 49 17.95 7.29 14.59
CA PRO A 49 17.87 8.54 13.85
C PRO A 49 17.21 9.60 14.75
N ASP A 50 17.67 10.83 14.65
CA ASP A 50 17.05 11.95 15.37
C ASP A 50 15.65 12.20 14.78
N VAL A 51 14.62 11.89 15.57
CA VAL A 51 13.21 12.08 15.16
C VAL A 51 12.81 13.55 15.05
N THR A 52 13.69 14.48 15.49
CA THR A 52 13.51 15.94 15.34
C THR A 52 14.22 16.50 14.10
N ALA A 53 15.09 15.71 13.45
CA ALA A 53 15.79 16.14 12.26
C ALA A 53 14.82 16.31 11.09
N ASN A 54 15.00 17.39 10.32
CA ASN A 54 14.30 17.56 9.04
C ASN A 54 14.61 16.37 8.14
N ILE A 55 13.56 15.72 7.64
CA ILE A 55 13.68 14.57 6.74
C ILE A 55 14.37 15.04 5.47
N THR A 56 15.55 14.49 5.17
CA THR A 56 16.34 14.83 3.98
C THR A 56 15.55 14.63 2.69
N PRO A 57 15.76 15.48 1.66
CA PRO A 57 15.16 15.29 0.34
C PRO A 57 15.54 13.91 -0.21
N ASN A 58 14.56 13.21 -0.77
CA ASN A 58 14.78 11.90 -1.34
C ASN A 58 15.55 11.99 -2.66
N ALA A 59 16.46 11.05 -2.90
CA ALA A 59 17.14 10.94 -4.17
C ALA A 59 16.18 10.39 -5.24
N SER A 60 16.18 11.01 -6.42
CA SER A 60 15.33 10.57 -7.54
C SER A 60 15.88 9.30 -8.19
N SER A 61 15.03 8.33 -8.44
CA SER A 61 15.41 7.14 -9.20
C SER A 61 15.41 7.42 -10.70
N ARG A 62 16.27 6.70 -11.45
CA ARG A 62 16.41 6.85 -12.90
C ARG A 62 16.12 5.53 -13.58
N ILE A 63 15.33 5.57 -14.65
CA ILE A 63 14.98 4.40 -15.44
C ILE A 63 15.72 4.50 -16.78
N TYR A 64 16.43 3.43 -17.13
CA TYR A 64 17.25 3.33 -18.33
C TYR A 64 16.74 2.22 -19.26
N ASP A 65 16.92 2.40 -20.55
CA ASP A 65 16.66 1.40 -21.57
C ASP A 65 17.77 0.32 -21.64
N THR A 66 17.60 -0.66 -22.51
CA THR A 66 18.56 -1.76 -22.71
C THR A 66 19.94 -1.30 -23.20
N LYS A 67 20.06 -0.08 -23.76
CA LYS A 67 21.31 0.55 -24.22
C LYS A 67 21.89 1.52 -23.20
N GLY A 68 21.30 1.62 -21.99
CA GLY A 68 21.73 2.56 -20.94
C GLY A 68 21.30 4.02 -21.19
N ARG A 69 20.39 4.28 -22.13
CA ARG A 69 19.84 5.62 -22.37
C ARG A 69 18.76 5.93 -21.32
N LEU A 70 18.77 7.12 -20.78
CA LEU A 70 17.78 7.55 -19.80
C LEU A 70 16.38 7.63 -20.45
N ILE A 71 15.43 6.84 -19.92
CA ILE A 71 14.02 6.91 -20.30
C ILE A 71 13.36 8.06 -19.52
N THR A 72 13.50 8.03 -18.19
CA THR A 72 12.92 9.04 -17.31
C THR A 72 13.58 9.05 -15.94
N THR A 73 13.36 10.14 -15.21
CA THR A 73 13.70 10.24 -13.80
C THR A 73 12.40 10.17 -12.99
N VAL A 74 12.37 9.27 -12.03
CA VAL A 74 11.23 9.10 -11.12
C VAL A 74 11.52 9.91 -9.86
N HIS A 75 10.81 10.98 -9.72
CA HIS A 75 10.85 11.80 -8.51
C HIS A 75 9.67 11.37 -7.61
N ALA A 76 9.87 11.28 -6.28
CA ALA A 76 8.77 11.62 -5.41
C ALA A 76 8.40 13.03 -5.82
N GLU A 77 7.18 13.23 -6.36
CA GLU A 77 6.78 14.60 -6.69
C GLU A 77 7.10 15.46 -5.47
N GLU A 78 8.04 16.40 -5.64
CA GLU A 78 8.44 17.35 -4.59
C GLU A 78 7.31 18.30 -4.19
N ASN A 79 6.12 18.04 -4.66
CA ASN A 79 4.88 18.70 -4.28
C ASN A 79 4.33 18.18 -2.94
N ARG A 80 5.19 17.81 -1.99
CA ARG A 80 4.75 17.72 -0.60
C ARG A 80 4.34 19.11 -0.16
N ILE A 81 3.05 19.33 -0.14
CA ILE A 81 2.47 20.55 0.42
C ILE A 81 2.03 20.15 1.83
N PRO A 82 2.86 20.41 2.85
CA PRO A 82 2.46 20.11 4.21
C PRO A 82 1.29 21.00 4.59
N VAL A 83 0.30 20.41 5.23
CA VAL A 83 -0.87 21.12 5.75
C VAL A 83 -0.96 20.92 7.26
N PRO A 84 -1.25 21.97 8.02
CA PRO A 84 -1.50 21.84 9.43
C PRO A 84 -2.77 21.03 9.69
N ILE A 85 -2.82 20.32 10.82
CA ILE A 85 -3.97 19.48 11.20
C ILE A 85 -5.29 20.27 11.27
N SER A 86 -5.21 21.58 11.56
CA SER A 86 -6.36 22.48 11.59
C SER A 86 -7.05 22.67 10.24
N GLU A 87 -6.33 22.50 9.14
CA GLU A 87 -6.88 22.56 7.78
C GLU A 87 -7.38 21.22 7.27
N VAL A 88 -7.09 20.12 7.98
CA VAL A 88 -7.54 18.79 7.62
C VAL A 88 -8.95 18.55 8.18
N PRO A 89 -9.95 18.21 7.34
CA PRO A 89 -11.31 17.95 7.80
C PRO A 89 -11.35 16.89 8.91
N LYS A 90 -12.20 17.10 9.92
CA LYS A 90 -12.34 16.15 11.03
C LYS A 90 -12.72 14.74 10.55
N ASN A 91 -13.57 14.67 9.51
CA ASN A 91 -13.95 13.42 8.88
C ASN A 91 -12.75 12.65 8.31
N LEU A 92 -11.75 13.36 7.77
CA LEU A 92 -10.55 12.73 7.23
C LEU A 92 -9.63 12.23 8.35
N GLN A 93 -9.45 13.04 9.41
CA GLN A 93 -8.70 12.61 10.61
C GLN A 93 -9.33 11.34 11.21
N ASN A 94 -10.64 11.35 11.41
CA ASN A 94 -11.40 10.21 11.95
C ASN A 94 -11.36 8.99 11.01
N ALA A 95 -11.37 9.19 9.69
CA ALA A 95 -11.27 8.11 8.71
C ALA A 95 -9.92 7.37 8.82
N PHE A 96 -8.81 8.11 8.98
CA PHE A 96 -7.50 7.50 9.22
C PHE A 96 -7.45 6.73 10.53
N VAL A 97 -7.95 7.31 11.62
CA VAL A 97 -7.99 6.65 12.92
C VAL A 97 -8.86 5.39 12.86
N ALA A 98 -10.04 5.46 12.24
CA ALA A 98 -10.93 4.31 12.09
C ALA A 98 -10.32 3.20 11.22
N ALA A 99 -9.61 3.57 10.15
CA ALA A 99 -9.07 2.63 9.17
C ALA A 99 -7.79 1.94 9.65
N GLU A 100 -6.89 2.69 10.30
CA GLU A 100 -5.53 2.25 10.58
C GLU A 100 -5.30 1.93 12.06
N ASP A 101 -5.90 2.72 12.98
CA ASP A 101 -5.58 2.64 14.41
C ASP A 101 -6.72 3.17 15.27
N VAL A 102 -7.75 2.38 15.43
CA VAL A 102 -8.99 2.79 16.11
C VAL A 102 -8.81 3.27 17.55
N ARG A 103 -7.72 2.83 18.22
CA ARG A 103 -7.37 3.25 19.58
C ARG A 103 -6.17 4.21 19.63
N PHE A 104 -5.92 4.91 18.55
CA PHE A 104 -4.80 5.83 18.41
C PHE A 104 -4.66 6.78 19.60
N TYR A 105 -5.77 7.29 20.12
CA TYR A 105 -5.78 8.23 21.25
C TYR A 105 -5.65 7.57 22.61
N GLU A 106 -5.68 6.23 22.70
CA GLU A 106 -5.68 5.49 23.98
C GLU A 106 -4.32 4.87 24.32
N HIS A 107 -3.48 4.60 23.33
CA HIS A 107 -2.18 3.96 23.55
C HIS A 107 -1.02 4.96 23.37
N HIS A 108 0.19 4.54 23.77
CA HIS A 108 1.44 5.32 23.66
C HIS A 108 2.40 4.63 22.68
N GLY A 109 2.16 4.77 21.37
CA GLY A 109 3.01 4.29 20.28
C GLY A 109 2.75 2.86 19.83
N VAL A 110 2.40 1.95 20.74
CA VAL A 110 2.10 0.55 20.46
C VAL A 110 0.73 0.18 21.06
N ASP A 111 -0.04 -0.62 20.33
CA ASP A 111 -1.34 -1.13 20.78
C ASP A 111 -1.30 -2.65 21.03
N PRO A 112 -0.97 -3.13 22.24
CA PRO A 112 -0.92 -4.56 22.54
C PRO A 112 -2.26 -5.28 22.31
N ARG A 113 -3.39 -4.61 22.62
CA ARG A 113 -4.73 -5.18 22.40
C ARG A 113 -5.05 -5.31 20.92
N GLY A 114 -4.61 -4.34 20.08
CA GLY A 114 -4.73 -4.38 18.63
C GLY A 114 -3.92 -5.51 18.02
N ILE A 115 -2.68 -5.72 18.50
CA ILE A 115 -1.83 -6.84 18.09
C ILE A 115 -2.50 -8.17 18.40
N LEU A 116 -2.99 -8.38 19.63
CA LEU A 116 -3.67 -9.61 20.02
C LEU A 116 -4.94 -9.85 19.19
N ARG A 117 -5.72 -8.80 18.93
CA ARG A 117 -6.91 -8.88 18.06
C ARG A 117 -6.53 -9.28 16.63
N ALA A 118 -5.48 -8.67 16.06
CA ALA A 118 -5.01 -8.98 14.70
C ALA A 118 -4.53 -10.43 14.60
N ILE A 119 -3.74 -10.90 15.57
CA ILE A 119 -3.29 -12.30 15.64
C ILE A 119 -4.49 -13.24 15.67
N TRP A 120 -5.46 -12.99 16.57
CA TRP A 120 -6.67 -13.81 16.70
C TRP A 120 -7.48 -13.84 15.39
N ALA A 121 -7.73 -12.68 14.78
CA ALA A 121 -8.47 -12.58 13.53
C ALA A 121 -7.77 -13.33 12.39
N ASN A 122 -6.45 -13.24 12.29
CA ASN A 122 -5.66 -13.92 11.28
C ASN A 122 -5.67 -15.45 11.48
N VAL A 123 -5.61 -15.92 12.73
CA VAL A 123 -5.71 -17.36 13.04
C VAL A 123 -7.10 -17.89 12.69
N VAL A 124 -8.18 -17.17 13.06
CA VAL A 124 -9.55 -17.59 12.80
C VAL A 124 -9.89 -17.58 11.31
N SER A 125 -9.38 -16.58 10.57
CA SER A 125 -9.62 -16.47 9.12
C SER A 125 -8.71 -17.37 8.26
N GLY A 126 -7.70 -18.01 8.86
CA GLY A 126 -6.67 -18.76 8.13
C GLY A 126 -5.77 -17.89 7.24
N ASN A 127 -5.85 -16.57 7.37
CA ASN A 127 -5.08 -15.61 6.57
C ASN A 127 -4.05 -14.89 7.44
N ALA A 128 -2.78 -15.31 7.35
CA ALA A 128 -1.70 -14.79 8.18
C ALA A 128 -1.44 -13.27 8.02
N THR A 129 -1.96 -12.65 6.96
CA THR A 129 -1.72 -11.24 6.61
C THR A 129 -3.00 -10.40 6.54
N GLY A 130 -4.15 -10.95 6.95
CA GLY A 130 -5.48 -10.33 6.75
C GLY A 130 -5.70 -9.04 7.53
N GLN A 131 -5.27 -8.96 8.80
CA GLN A 131 -5.36 -7.75 9.63
C GLN A 131 -3.98 -7.32 10.13
N GLY A 132 -3.63 -6.05 9.91
CA GLY A 132 -2.44 -5.42 10.47
C GLY A 132 -2.64 -4.99 11.93
N GLY A 133 -1.60 -5.17 12.77
CA GLY A 133 -1.59 -4.71 14.17
C GLY A 133 -0.63 -3.54 14.42
N SER A 134 -0.14 -2.86 13.37
CA SER A 134 0.76 -1.71 13.51
C SER A 134 -0.03 -0.42 13.72
N THR A 135 0.41 0.42 14.66
CA THR A 135 -0.21 1.72 14.95
C THR A 135 0.17 2.79 13.92
N ILE A 136 -0.57 3.90 13.89
CA ILE A 136 -0.22 5.10 13.09
C ILE A 136 1.19 5.58 13.44
N THR A 137 1.56 5.59 14.72
CA THR A 137 2.90 6.02 15.16
C THR A 137 4.01 5.08 14.68
N GLN A 138 3.78 3.75 14.67
CA GLN A 138 4.72 2.79 14.09
C GLN A 138 4.85 2.94 12.58
N GLN A 139 3.74 3.21 11.88
CA GLN A 139 3.77 3.48 10.44
C GLN A 139 4.52 4.78 10.12
N LEU A 140 4.33 5.84 10.93
CA LEU A 140 5.09 7.08 10.81
C LEU A 140 6.59 6.82 11.02
N ALA A 141 6.97 6.10 12.10
CA ALA A 141 8.35 5.73 12.38
C ALA A 141 9.00 5.00 11.20
N ARG A 142 8.28 4.03 10.61
CA ARG A 142 8.74 3.30 9.42
C ARG A 142 8.93 4.21 8.22
N ASN A 143 7.92 5.02 7.89
CA ASN A 143 7.91 5.80 6.65
C ASN A 143 8.86 7.00 6.69
N ALA A 144 9.13 7.54 7.88
CA ALA A 144 9.96 8.73 8.04
C ALA A 144 11.45 8.42 8.32
N PHE A 145 11.74 7.31 9.01
CA PHE A 145 13.07 7.11 9.61
C PHE A 145 13.71 5.75 9.29
N LEU A 146 12.99 4.79 8.69
CA LEU A 146 13.49 3.44 8.45
C LEU A 146 13.45 3.06 6.98
N THR A 147 14.28 2.08 6.61
CA THR A 147 14.26 1.46 5.27
C THR A 147 13.10 0.47 5.13
N GLN A 148 12.70 0.13 3.90
CA GLN A 148 11.56 -0.76 3.62
C GLN A 148 11.86 -2.26 3.79
N GLU A 149 13.07 -2.64 4.19
CA GLU A 149 13.42 -4.04 4.44
C GLU A 149 12.48 -4.68 5.48
N GLN A 150 11.90 -5.82 5.13
CA GLN A 150 10.98 -6.54 6.03
C GLN A 150 11.74 -7.48 6.96
N THR A 151 12.41 -6.92 7.97
CA THR A 151 13.18 -7.67 8.96
C THR A 151 12.60 -7.54 10.36
N LEU A 152 12.82 -8.55 11.22
CA LEU A 152 12.45 -8.46 12.63
C LEU A 152 13.17 -7.30 13.33
N LYS A 153 14.43 -7.02 12.94
CA LYS A 153 15.20 -5.90 13.46
C LYS A 153 14.50 -4.58 13.16
N ARG A 154 14.04 -4.37 11.92
CA ARG A 154 13.28 -3.17 11.56
C ARG A 154 12.01 -3.05 12.38
N LYS A 155 11.27 -4.17 12.59
CA LYS A 155 10.02 -4.14 13.38
C LYS A 155 10.26 -3.75 14.84
N LEU A 156 11.37 -4.17 15.43
CA LEU A 156 11.77 -3.75 16.77
C LEU A 156 12.15 -2.26 16.79
N LEU A 157 12.85 -1.76 15.77
CA LEU A 157 13.17 -0.34 15.61
C LEU A 157 11.91 0.53 15.48
N GLU A 158 10.91 0.07 14.73
CA GLU A 158 9.60 0.76 14.65
C GLU A 158 8.97 0.96 16.03
N VAL A 159 9.03 -0.07 16.89
CA VAL A 159 8.50 0.00 18.26
C VAL A 159 9.26 1.02 19.09
N VAL A 160 10.58 1.00 19.05
CA VAL A 160 11.43 1.92 19.82
C VAL A 160 11.20 3.36 19.37
N LEU A 161 11.24 3.62 18.06
CA LEU A 161 10.97 4.94 17.49
C LEU A 161 9.54 5.42 17.76
N ALA A 162 8.56 4.51 17.78
CA ALA A 162 7.18 4.87 18.11
C ALA A 162 7.08 5.41 19.56
N PHE A 163 7.76 4.81 20.53
CA PHE A 163 7.82 5.34 21.89
C PHE A 163 8.55 6.68 21.96
N GLU A 164 9.64 6.85 21.21
CA GLU A 164 10.35 8.11 21.15
C GLU A 164 9.52 9.24 20.54
N ILE A 165 8.82 8.98 19.45
CA ILE A 165 7.89 9.94 18.81
C ILE A 165 6.79 10.33 19.79
N GLU A 166 6.15 9.38 20.46
CA GLU A 166 5.07 9.64 21.43
C GLU A 166 5.55 10.40 22.68
N SER A 167 6.84 10.30 23.01
CA SER A 167 7.42 11.08 24.11
C SER A 167 7.67 12.55 23.75
N LYS A 168 7.82 12.86 22.46
CA LYS A 168 8.17 14.20 21.96
C LYS A 168 7.01 14.97 21.35
N TYR A 169 6.00 14.25 20.81
CA TYR A 169 4.92 14.83 20.03
C TYR A 169 3.54 14.45 20.57
N THR A 170 2.60 15.36 20.48
CA THR A 170 1.19 15.10 20.79
C THR A 170 0.54 14.22 19.72
N LYS A 171 -0.55 13.55 20.06
CA LYS A 171 -1.34 12.74 19.10
C LYS A 171 -1.73 13.51 17.84
N GLN A 172 -2.09 14.79 17.98
CA GLN A 172 -2.44 15.64 16.84
C GLN A 172 -1.23 15.89 15.94
N GLN A 173 -0.07 16.19 16.51
CA GLN A 173 1.18 16.36 15.75
C GLN A 173 1.61 15.06 15.05
N ILE A 174 1.47 13.92 15.72
CA ILE A 174 1.76 12.60 15.12
C ILE A 174 0.84 12.33 13.93
N LEU A 175 -0.46 12.60 14.06
CA LEU A 175 -1.42 12.41 12.98
C LEU A 175 -1.16 13.36 11.80
N GLU A 176 -0.79 14.62 12.09
CA GLU A 176 -0.37 15.60 11.10
C GLU A 176 0.85 15.13 10.32
N MET A 177 1.92 14.76 11.03
CA MET A 177 3.13 14.22 10.41
C MET A 177 2.84 12.97 9.57
N TYR A 178 2.02 12.06 10.08
CA TYR A 178 1.63 10.85 9.38
C TYR A 178 0.95 11.18 8.06
N MET A 179 -0.12 11.99 8.06
CA MET A 179 -0.87 12.35 6.87
C MET A 179 -0.04 13.15 5.85
N ASN A 180 0.95 13.92 6.30
CA ASN A 180 1.86 14.66 5.43
C ASN A 180 3.00 13.80 4.86
N GLN A 181 3.25 12.59 5.40
CA GLN A 181 4.38 11.73 5.02
C GLN A 181 4.02 10.52 4.18
N ILE A 182 2.83 9.94 4.39
CA ILE A 182 2.48 8.65 3.79
C ILE A 182 2.27 8.74 2.28
N TYR A 183 2.47 7.61 1.63
CA TYR A 183 2.27 7.41 0.20
C TYR A 183 0.83 7.06 -0.12
N PHE A 184 0.24 7.74 -1.10
CA PHE A 184 -1.14 7.56 -1.55
C PHE A 184 -1.29 6.93 -2.93
N GLY A 185 -0.22 6.48 -3.55
CA GLY A 185 -0.22 6.04 -4.95
C GLY A 185 0.03 7.17 -5.93
N GLN A 186 0.25 6.85 -7.20
CA GLN A 186 0.50 7.83 -8.28
C GLN A 186 1.67 8.80 -8.01
N GLY A 187 2.70 8.37 -7.27
CA GLY A 187 3.80 9.25 -6.87
C GLY A 187 3.47 10.25 -5.77
N CYS A 188 2.24 10.25 -5.24
CA CYS A 188 1.78 11.25 -4.28
C CYS A 188 2.18 10.92 -2.85
N TYR A 189 2.94 11.79 -2.23
CA TYR A 189 3.23 11.80 -0.81
C TYR A 189 2.53 12.98 -0.13
N GLY A 190 1.86 12.70 0.99
CA GLY A 190 1.10 13.69 1.74
C GLY A 190 -0.32 13.92 1.22
N ILE A 191 -1.18 14.24 2.17
CA ILE A 191 -2.64 14.27 1.97
C ILE A 191 -3.11 15.41 1.04
N GLN A 192 -2.43 16.56 1.07
CA GLN A 192 -2.77 17.71 0.21
C GLN A 192 -2.49 17.39 -1.26
N THR A 193 -1.31 16.80 -1.53
CA THR A 193 -0.94 16.35 -2.87
C THR A 193 -1.91 15.29 -3.39
N ALA A 194 -2.24 14.31 -2.55
CA ALA A 194 -3.22 13.27 -2.88
C ALA A 194 -4.61 13.87 -3.18
N SER A 195 -5.08 14.83 -2.39
CA SER A 195 -6.34 15.54 -2.62
C SER A 195 -6.37 16.23 -3.99
N ARG A 196 -5.30 16.94 -4.34
CA ARG A 196 -5.20 17.63 -5.63
C ARG A 196 -5.11 16.67 -6.80
N VAL A 197 -4.34 15.60 -6.68
CA VAL A 197 -4.19 14.61 -7.75
C VAL A 197 -5.46 13.83 -8.00
N TYR A 198 -6.11 13.33 -6.95
CA TYR A 198 -7.30 12.49 -7.11
C TYR A 198 -8.59 13.28 -7.33
N PHE A 199 -8.71 14.50 -6.78
CA PHE A 199 -9.96 15.25 -6.79
C PHE A 199 -9.85 16.69 -7.34
N GLY A 200 -8.65 17.17 -7.62
CA GLY A 200 -8.43 18.52 -8.17
C GLY A 200 -8.74 19.65 -7.18
N LYS A 201 -8.77 19.38 -5.87
CA LYS A 201 -9.11 20.37 -4.83
C LYS A 201 -8.25 20.24 -3.57
N ASP A 202 -8.31 21.25 -2.73
CA ASP A 202 -7.59 21.26 -1.46
C ASP A 202 -8.21 20.30 -0.45
N VAL A 203 -7.38 19.79 0.46
CA VAL A 203 -7.80 18.79 1.47
C VAL A 203 -8.97 19.27 2.33
N LYS A 204 -9.03 20.56 2.64
CA LYS A 204 -10.12 21.18 3.43
C LYS A 204 -11.49 21.06 2.79
N ASP A 205 -11.56 20.90 1.46
CA ASP A 205 -12.79 20.91 0.67
C ASP A 205 -13.28 19.48 0.33
N LEU A 206 -12.68 18.45 0.97
CA LEU A 206 -13.04 17.06 0.72
C LEU A 206 -14.39 16.69 1.34
N SER A 207 -15.22 15.99 0.57
CA SER A 207 -16.44 15.35 1.08
C SER A 207 -16.12 14.13 1.94
N LEU A 208 -17.10 13.67 2.74
CA LEU A 208 -16.95 12.44 3.55
C LEU A 208 -16.55 11.24 2.68
N ALA A 209 -17.15 11.08 1.51
CA ALA A 209 -16.83 10.00 0.58
C ALA A 209 -15.38 10.06 0.11
N GLN A 210 -14.86 11.25 -0.18
CA GLN A 210 -13.48 11.48 -0.60
C GLN A 210 -12.50 11.28 0.57
N CYS A 211 -12.85 11.72 1.77
CA CYS A 211 -12.07 11.48 2.98
C CYS A 211 -11.88 9.97 3.24
N ALA A 212 -12.96 9.21 3.18
CA ALA A 212 -12.91 7.75 3.40
C ALA A 212 -12.10 7.02 2.30
N LEU A 213 -12.19 7.49 1.05
CA LEU A 213 -11.38 6.93 -0.03
C LEU A 213 -9.89 7.16 0.24
N LEU A 214 -9.47 8.40 0.52
CA LEU A 214 -8.06 8.69 0.79
C LEU A 214 -7.53 7.92 1.99
N ALA A 215 -8.29 7.83 3.08
CA ALA A 215 -7.89 7.05 4.26
C ALA A 215 -7.77 5.54 3.97
N GLY A 216 -8.42 5.04 2.93
CA GLY A 216 -8.31 3.66 2.50
C GLY A 216 -7.09 3.33 1.65
N LEU A 217 -6.50 4.32 0.95
CA LEU A 217 -5.41 4.11 0.00
C LEU A 217 -4.12 3.54 0.61
N PRO A 218 -3.64 4.00 1.80
CA PRO A 218 -2.34 3.58 2.33
C PRO A 218 -2.19 2.08 2.58
N ASN A 219 -3.29 1.35 2.73
CA ASN A 219 -3.28 -0.11 2.87
C ASN A 219 -2.67 -0.83 1.66
N SER A 220 -2.99 -0.38 0.44
CA SER A 220 -2.39 -0.82 -0.82
C SER A 220 -2.57 0.26 -1.89
N PRO A 221 -1.73 1.32 -1.89
CA PRO A 221 -1.98 2.54 -2.63
C PRO A 221 -2.11 2.34 -4.15
N ASN A 222 -1.30 1.45 -4.71
CA ASN A 222 -1.34 1.15 -6.14
C ASN A 222 -2.55 0.30 -6.51
N TYR A 223 -2.94 -0.65 -5.65
CA TYR A 223 -4.07 -1.55 -5.90
C TYR A 223 -5.41 -0.81 -5.79
N TYR A 224 -5.58 0.01 -4.73
CA TYR A 224 -6.81 0.76 -4.46
C TYR A 224 -6.86 2.13 -5.15
N SER A 225 -5.88 2.48 -5.98
CA SER A 225 -5.93 3.73 -6.76
C SER A 225 -7.19 3.77 -7.64
N PRO A 226 -8.03 4.83 -7.53
CA PRO A 226 -9.24 4.95 -8.34
C PRO A 226 -8.93 5.17 -9.83
N PHE A 227 -7.70 5.57 -10.17
CA PHE A 227 -7.25 5.65 -11.55
C PHE A 227 -6.89 4.29 -12.15
N ARG A 228 -6.68 3.28 -11.29
CA ARG A 228 -6.51 1.90 -11.72
C ARG A 228 -7.84 1.14 -11.77
N SER A 229 -8.61 1.19 -10.68
CA SER A 229 -9.93 0.55 -10.56
C SER A 229 -10.81 1.33 -9.59
N VAL A 230 -11.85 1.96 -10.13
CA VAL A 230 -12.86 2.65 -9.32
C VAL A 230 -13.60 1.66 -8.40
N GLU A 231 -13.79 0.41 -8.84
CA GLU A 231 -14.46 -0.63 -8.06
C GLU A 231 -13.63 -1.02 -6.84
N ALA A 232 -12.34 -1.30 -7.01
CA ALA A 232 -11.44 -1.63 -5.90
C ALA A 232 -11.33 -0.46 -4.91
N ALA A 233 -11.27 0.78 -5.42
CA ALA A 233 -11.24 1.98 -4.61
C ALA A 233 -12.53 2.15 -3.80
N LYS A 234 -13.70 1.98 -4.42
CA LYS A 234 -15.02 2.04 -3.75
C LYS A 234 -15.21 0.89 -2.75
N TYR A 235 -14.73 -0.30 -3.07
CA TYR A 235 -14.73 -1.41 -2.11
C TYR A 235 -13.95 -1.05 -0.83
N ARG A 236 -12.75 -0.52 -0.97
CA ARG A 236 -11.94 -0.11 0.18
C ARG A 236 -12.52 1.09 0.93
N GLN A 237 -13.06 2.08 0.21
CA GLN A 237 -13.80 3.21 0.77
C GLN A 237 -14.97 2.73 1.65
N ALA A 238 -15.75 1.76 1.17
CA ALA A 238 -16.89 1.22 1.90
C ALA A 238 -16.46 0.61 3.23
N ILE A 239 -15.33 -0.13 3.26
CA ILE A 239 -14.77 -0.68 4.50
C ILE A 239 -14.42 0.43 5.49
N VAL A 240 -13.80 1.52 5.03
CA VAL A 240 -13.46 2.67 5.90
C VAL A 240 -14.72 3.32 6.46
N LEU A 241 -15.74 3.56 5.63
CA LEU A 241 -17.01 4.13 6.07
C LEU A 241 -17.74 3.24 7.09
N ASP A 242 -17.71 1.92 6.90
CA ASP A 242 -18.26 0.96 7.88
C ASP A 242 -17.52 1.01 9.21
N GLN A 243 -16.20 1.14 9.17
CA GLN A 243 -15.41 1.31 10.39
C GLN A 243 -15.71 2.64 11.07
N MET A 244 -15.82 3.74 10.32
CA MET A 244 -16.20 5.04 10.88
C MET A 244 -17.57 4.99 11.58
N ALA A 245 -18.57 4.35 10.97
CA ALA A 245 -19.89 4.17 11.57
C ALA A 245 -19.83 3.26 12.81
N LYS A 246 -19.15 2.12 12.71
CA LYS A 246 -18.98 1.15 13.82
C LYS A 246 -18.35 1.78 15.07
N TYR A 247 -17.43 2.72 14.89
CA TYR A 247 -16.74 3.39 16.00
C TYR A 247 -17.34 4.76 16.36
N GLY A 248 -18.53 5.08 15.81
CA GLY A 248 -19.31 6.26 16.18
C GLY A 248 -18.76 7.60 15.66
N TYR A 249 -17.88 7.59 14.67
CA TYR A 249 -17.38 8.81 14.03
C TYR A 249 -18.40 9.45 13.09
N ILE A 250 -19.29 8.64 12.49
CA ILE A 250 -20.39 9.06 11.63
C ILE A 250 -21.61 8.18 11.91
N SER A 251 -22.80 8.60 11.45
CA SER A 251 -23.99 7.74 11.51
C SER A 251 -23.98 6.67 10.41
N GLU A 252 -24.73 5.58 10.60
CA GLU A 252 -24.93 4.56 9.55
C GLU A 252 -25.57 5.14 8.30
N ALA A 253 -26.47 6.14 8.46
CA ALA A 253 -27.10 6.84 7.36
C ALA A 253 -26.09 7.64 6.53
N ASP A 254 -25.17 8.37 7.20
CA ASP A 254 -24.09 9.10 6.53
C ASP A 254 -23.15 8.15 5.79
N ALA A 255 -22.80 7.02 6.41
CA ALA A 255 -21.97 5.98 5.77
C ALA A 255 -22.65 5.45 4.49
N ALA A 256 -23.96 5.11 4.58
CA ALA A 256 -24.72 4.61 3.44
C ALA A 256 -24.85 5.66 2.30
N ALA A 257 -25.03 6.93 2.64
CA ALA A 257 -25.07 8.02 1.69
C ALA A 257 -23.70 8.22 1.01
N ALA A 258 -22.60 8.23 1.80
CA ALA A 258 -21.25 8.44 1.29
C ALA A 258 -20.79 7.29 0.37
N LYS A 259 -21.20 6.04 0.62
CA LYS A 259 -20.91 4.89 -0.28
C LYS A 259 -21.53 5.07 -1.67
N LYS A 260 -22.70 5.69 -1.76
CA LYS A 260 -23.42 5.92 -3.03
C LYS A 260 -22.95 7.19 -3.75
N ALA A 261 -22.28 8.10 -3.05
CA ALA A 261 -21.89 9.39 -3.59
C ALA A 261 -20.89 9.23 -4.75
N ASP A 262 -20.98 10.14 -5.71
CA ASP A 262 -19.96 10.29 -6.74
C ASP A 262 -18.68 10.85 -6.11
N LEU A 263 -17.56 10.29 -6.51
CA LEU A 263 -16.24 10.69 -6.03
C LEU A 263 -15.73 11.97 -6.68
N HIS A 264 -16.30 12.35 -7.85
CA HIS A 264 -15.85 13.50 -8.66
C HIS A 264 -14.32 13.47 -8.84
N LEU A 265 -13.82 12.36 -9.39
CA LEU A 265 -12.39 12.17 -9.62
C LEU A 265 -11.88 13.21 -10.63
N ALA A 266 -10.72 13.77 -10.34
CA ALA A 266 -10.01 14.60 -11.30
C ALA A 266 -9.61 13.75 -12.53
N LYS A 267 -9.46 14.41 -13.67
CA LYS A 267 -8.85 13.74 -14.82
C LYS A 267 -7.41 13.36 -14.42
N PRO A 268 -6.98 12.11 -14.64
CA PRO A 268 -5.60 11.74 -14.41
C PRO A 268 -4.69 12.74 -15.15
N GLN A 269 -3.89 13.48 -14.41
CA GLN A 269 -2.83 14.25 -15.05
C GLN A 269 -1.81 13.21 -15.50
N SER A 270 -1.58 13.13 -16.82
CA SER A 270 -0.38 12.44 -17.29
C SER A 270 0.80 13.06 -16.54
N ALA A 271 1.58 12.24 -15.85
CA ALA A 271 2.83 12.72 -15.29
C ALA A 271 3.48 13.59 -16.35
N LYS A 272 3.77 14.85 -16.02
CA LYS A 272 4.57 15.72 -16.90
C LYS A 272 5.98 15.16 -16.89
N THR A 273 6.13 13.98 -17.49
CA THR A 273 7.43 13.52 -17.96
C THR A 273 7.79 14.43 -19.12
N THR A 274 8.93 14.98 -19.06
CA THR A 274 9.53 15.93 -20.05
C THR A 274 9.65 15.32 -21.45
N GLU A 275 9.07 14.19 -21.73
CA GLU A 275 8.75 13.58 -23.04
C GLU A 275 7.86 12.37 -22.75
N ASN A 276 6.69 12.29 -23.41
CA ASN A 276 5.68 11.23 -23.21
C ASN A 276 6.11 9.84 -23.71
N THR A 277 7.40 9.60 -23.92
CA THR A 277 7.94 8.34 -24.44
C THR A 277 7.83 7.24 -23.37
N ALA A 278 7.29 6.10 -23.75
CA ALA A 278 7.19 4.90 -22.92
C ALA A 278 6.36 5.04 -21.62
N SER A 279 5.42 5.97 -21.52
CA SER A 279 4.67 6.25 -20.28
C SER A 279 3.99 5.01 -19.69
N TYR A 280 3.42 4.13 -20.49
CA TYR A 280 2.79 2.87 -20.06
C TYR A 280 3.81 1.86 -19.53
N PHE A 281 4.99 1.75 -20.19
CA PHE A 281 6.07 0.88 -19.72
C PHE A 281 6.67 1.40 -18.42
N VAL A 282 6.92 2.70 -18.33
CA VAL A 282 7.42 3.35 -17.10
C VAL A 282 6.47 3.10 -15.94
N SER A 283 5.17 3.30 -16.14
CA SER A 283 4.15 3.03 -15.11
C SER A 283 4.14 1.55 -14.69
N TYR A 284 4.32 0.63 -15.66
CA TYR A 284 4.43 -0.80 -15.38
C TYR A 284 5.67 -1.15 -14.53
N ILE A 285 6.83 -0.56 -14.84
CA ILE A 285 8.07 -0.75 -14.06
C ILE A 285 7.93 -0.17 -12.65
N ILE A 286 7.41 1.05 -12.52
CA ILE A 286 7.17 1.69 -11.23
C ILE A 286 6.26 0.81 -10.37
N GLN A 287 5.18 0.29 -10.94
CA GLN A 287 4.28 -0.58 -10.22
C GLN A 287 4.94 -1.90 -9.83
N THR A 288 5.63 -2.55 -10.75
CA THR A 288 6.31 -3.84 -10.50
C THR A 288 7.33 -3.74 -9.37
N ILE A 289 8.14 -2.66 -9.35
CA ILE A 289 9.13 -2.43 -8.31
C ILE A 289 8.44 -2.07 -6.98
N SER A 290 7.43 -1.20 -7.02
CA SER A 290 6.68 -0.82 -5.83
C SER A 290 5.96 -2.00 -5.17
N ASP A 291 5.37 -2.90 -5.97
CA ASP A 291 4.69 -4.10 -5.46
C ASP A 291 5.68 -5.10 -4.84
N LYS A 292 6.92 -5.18 -5.36
CA LYS A 292 7.94 -6.12 -4.90
C LYS A 292 8.80 -5.61 -3.75
N TYR A 293 9.18 -4.34 -3.78
CA TYR A 293 10.17 -3.74 -2.88
C TYR A 293 9.61 -2.60 -2.01
N GLY A 294 8.37 -2.19 -2.23
CA GLY A 294 7.76 -1.04 -1.59
C GLY A 294 7.94 0.25 -2.40
N SER A 295 6.96 1.14 -2.27
CA SER A 295 6.93 2.40 -3.04
C SER A 295 8.09 3.34 -2.68
N ASP A 296 8.50 3.36 -1.40
CA ASP A 296 9.58 4.23 -0.95
C ASP A 296 10.90 3.92 -1.64
N THR A 297 11.15 2.65 -1.98
CA THR A 297 12.37 2.22 -2.67
C THR A 297 12.55 2.94 -4.01
N ILE A 298 11.50 3.05 -4.80
CA ILE A 298 11.60 3.70 -6.12
C ILE A 298 11.57 5.23 -6.04
N TYR A 299 10.89 5.79 -5.03
CA TYR A 299 10.70 7.24 -4.96
C TYR A 299 11.70 7.96 -4.06
N LYS A 300 12.41 7.24 -3.15
CA LYS A 300 13.26 7.87 -2.13
C LYS A 300 14.72 7.42 -2.12
N GLU A 301 15.03 6.22 -2.66
CA GLU A 301 16.36 5.63 -2.53
C GLU A 301 17.31 5.94 -3.69
N GLY A 302 16.85 6.63 -4.73
CA GLY A 302 17.70 7.05 -5.84
C GLY A 302 18.22 5.91 -6.71
N LEU A 303 17.36 4.91 -7.00
CA LEU A 303 17.71 3.72 -7.75
C LEU A 303 18.14 4.05 -9.19
N GLN A 304 19.05 3.24 -9.72
CA GLN A 304 19.32 3.14 -11.16
C GLN A 304 18.68 1.85 -11.69
N ILE A 305 17.60 1.98 -12.46
CA ILE A 305 16.77 0.88 -12.92
C ILE A 305 17.05 0.64 -14.39
N TYR A 306 17.76 -0.43 -14.69
CA TYR A 306 18.04 -0.87 -16.06
C TYR A 306 16.95 -1.82 -16.50
N THR A 307 16.28 -1.49 -17.62
CA THR A 307 15.14 -2.24 -18.13
C THR A 307 15.47 -2.96 -19.43
N THR A 308 14.53 -3.78 -19.88
CA THR A 308 14.64 -4.49 -21.16
C THR A 308 14.10 -3.68 -22.34
N LEU A 309 13.52 -2.50 -22.12
CA LEU A 309 12.96 -1.65 -23.17
C LEU A 309 14.03 -1.22 -24.17
N ASP A 310 13.73 -1.24 -25.45
CA ASP A 310 14.49 -0.56 -26.49
C ASP A 310 13.73 0.69 -26.91
N LEU A 311 14.31 1.88 -26.65
CA LEU A 311 13.66 3.16 -26.95
C LEU A 311 13.35 3.36 -28.44
N ASP A 312 14.14 2.75 -29.34
CA ASP A 312 13.90 2.87 -30.77
C ASP A 312 12.66 2.05 -31.15
N MET A 313 12.59 0.77 -30.71
CA MET A 313 11.42 -0.08 -30.89
C MET A 313 10.16 0.51 -30.21
N GLN A 314 10.32 1.12 -29.05
CA GLN A 314 9.22 1.78 -28.34
C GLN A 314 8.63 2.92 -29.18
N LYS A 315 9.48 3.77 -29.74
CA LYS A 315 9.08 4.89 -30.61
C LYS A 315 8.34 4.38 -31.86
N ASP A 316 8.84 3.31 -32.46
CA ASP A 316 8.19 2.69 -33.62
C ASP A 316 6.82 2.13 -33.26
N ALA A 317 6.70 1.48 -32.09
CA ALA A 317 5.44 0.95 -31.59
C ALA A 317 4.41 2.06 -31.29
N GLU A 318 4.83 3.16 -30.69
CA GLU A 318 3.98 4.34 -30.44
C GLU A 318 3.51 4.98 -31.76
N ASN A 319 4.40 5.12 -32.73
CA ASN A 319 4.07 5.64 -34.07
C ASN A 319 3.11 4.71 -34.81
N ALA A 320 3.35 3.39 -34.81
CA ALA A 320 2.46 2.42 -35.42
C ALA A 320 1.05 2.50 -34.81
N LEU A 321 0.93 2.47 -33.48
CA LEU A 321 -0.36 2.58 -32.83
C LEU A 321 -1.08 3.90 -33.15
N LYS A 322 -0.35 5.01 -33.18
CA LYS A 322 -0.90 6.33 -33.50
C LYS A 322 -1.40 6.43 -34.94
N ASN A 323 -0.67 5.84 -35.90
CA ASN A 323 -0.95 5.99 -37.32
C ASN A 323 -1.96 4.95 -37.81
N ASP A 324 -1.94 3.72 -37.28
CA ASP A 324 -2.76 2.61 -37.78
C ASP A 324 -4.13 2.52 -37.07
N LEU A 325 -4.28 3.12 -35.91
CA LEU A 325 -5.60 3.21 -35.27
C LEU A 325 -6.47 4.22 -36.00
N PRO A 326 -7.69 3.83 -36.42
CA PRO A 326 -8.61 4.73 -37.11
C PRO A 326 -8.87 6.01 -36.30
N ALA A 327 -9.04 7.12 -37.01
CA ALA A 327 -9.59 8.32 -36.39
C ALA A 327 -10.99 7.99 -35.86
N GLY A 328 -11.25 8.37 -34.62
CA GLY A 328 -12.49 7.99 -33.95
C GLY A 328 -13.14 9.14 -33.20
N SER A 329 -14.32 8.89 -32.64
CA SER A 329 -15.04 9.82 -31.78
C SER A 329 -14.68 9.61 -30.32
N LYS A 330 -14.88 10.62 -29.50
CA LYS A 330 -14.72 10.52 -28.04
C LYS A 330 -15.92 9.81 -27.43
N ASP A 331 -15.64 8.89 -26.50
CA ASP A 331 -16.67 8.26 -25.68
C ASP A 331 -17.15 9.17 -24.54
N SER A 332 -18.06 8.66 -23.69
CA SER A 332 -18.60 9.38 -22.54
C SER A 332 -17.54 9.77 -21.48
N LYS A 333 -16.37 9.13 -21.52
CA LYS A 333 -15.22 9.44 -20.65
C LYS A 333 -14.23 10.42 -21.31
N GLY A 334 -14.49 10.85 -22.54
CA GLY A 334 -13.64 11.75 -23.30
C GLY A 334 -12.45 11.08 -23.96
N LEU A 335 -12.40 9.73 -24.03
CA LEU A 335 -11.34 8.96 -24.68
C LEU A 335 -11.67 8.72 -26.15
N THR A 336 -10.72 8.94 -27.04
CA THR A 336 -10.86 8.68 -28.48
C THR A 336 -10.93 7.18 -28.74
N GLN A 337 -12.01 6.69 -29.35
CA GLN A 337 -12.18 5.29 -29.71
C GLN A 337 -11.90 5.07 -31.21
N PRO A 338 -11.43 3.87 -31.63
CA PRO A 338 -11.04 2.75 -30.77
C PRO A 338 -9.72 2.98 -30.05
N GLN A 339 -9.57 2.37 -28.87
CA GLN A 339 -8.30 2.25 -28.20
C GLN A 339 -7.57 0.99 -28.69
N GLY A 340 -6.24 0.93 -28.53
CA GLY A 340 -5.43 -0.23 -28.90
C GLY A 340 -4.27 -0.41 -27.93
N ALA A 341 -3.62 -1.57 -28.01
CA ALA A 341 -2.38 -1.84 -27.28
C ALA A 341 -1.41 -2.61 -28.19
N LEU A 342 -0.11 -2.44 -27.95
CA LEU A 342 0.96 -3.14 -28.63
C LEU A 342 2.00 -3.58 -27.62
N MET A 343 2.47 -4.82 -27.70
CA MET A 343 3.58 -5.34 -26.95
C MET A 343 4.53 -6.10 -27.84
N SER A 344 5.81 -5.77 -27.81
CA SER A 344 6.89 -6.49 -28.48
C SER A 344 7.72 -7.26 -27.47
N ILE A 345 7.83 -8.59 -27.68
CA ILE A 345 8.56 -9.48 -26.77
C ILE A 345 9.64 -10.20 -27.58
N GLU A 346 10.86 -10.22 -27.07
CA GLU A 346 11.98 -10.92 -27.67
C GLU A 346 11.80 -12.44 -27.55
N VAL A 347 11.83 -13.14 -28.68
CA VAL A 347 11.74 -14.59 -28.71
C VAL A 347 12.98 -15.23 -28.06
N GLY A 348 12.77 -16.19 -27.18
CA GLY A 348 13.82 -16.90 -26.46
C GLY A 348 14.17 -16.34 -25.10
N THR A 349 14.07 -15.02 -24.89
CA THR A 349 14.33 -14.40 -23.55
C THR A 349 13.04 -14.02 -22.81
N GLY A 350 11.95 -13.79 -23.55
CA GLY A 350 10.70 -13.26 -22.99
C GLY A 350 10.76 -11.78 -22.58
N GLN A 351 11.84 -11.08 -22.93
CA GLN A 351 12.03 -9.69 -22.57
C GLN A 351 11.09 -8.76 -23.34
N ILE A 352 10.43 -7.84 -22.63
CA ILE A 352 9.58 -6.81 -23.23
C ILE A 352 10.49 -5.73 -23.82
N LYS A 353 10.44 -5.54 -25.13
CA LYS A 353 11.25 -4.54 -25.88
C LYS A 353 10.46 -3.26 -26.16
N ALA A 354 9.14 -3.34 -26.30
CA ALA A 354 8.25 -2.20 -26.44
C ALA A 354 6.87 -2.52 -25.82
N MET A 355 6.22 -1.50 -25.22
CA MET A 355 4.89 -1.62 -24.65
C MET A 355 4.12 -0.31 -24.79
N VAL A 356 2.98 -0.36 -25.46
CA VAL A 356 2.04 0.75 -25.62
C VAL A 356 0.67 0.29 -25.15
N GLY A 357 0.09 0.97 -24.15
CA GLY A 357 -1.16 0.53 -23.51
C GLY A 357 -2.41 1.30 -23.98
N GLY A 358 -2.26 2.27 -24.87
CA GLY A 358 -3.36 3.13 -25.35
C GLY A 358 -2.87 4.29 -26.20
N ARG A 359 -3.77 5.21 -26.50
CA ARG A 359 -3.47 6.46 -27.24
C ARG A 359 -2.74 7.53 -26.41
N GLY A 360 -2.39 7.27 -25.15
CA GLY A 360 -1.78 8.26 -24.25
C GLY A 360 -2.80 9.19 -23.57
N GLU A 361 -4.07 8.90 -23.68
CA GLU A 361 -5.16 9.74 -23.13
C GLU A 361 -5.55 9.33 -21.71
N ASP A 362 -5.17 8.13 -21.27
CA ASP A 362 -5.45 7.59 -19.94
C ASP A 362 -4.25 6.79 -19.39
N HIS A 363 -4.33 6.39 -18.12
CA HIS A 363 -3.31 5.55 -17.46
C HIS A 363 -3.64 4.06 -17.50
N PHE A 364 -4.77 3.66 -18.11
CA PHE A 364 -5.16 2.27 -18.20
C PHE A 364 -4.30 1.55 -19.25
N ASN A 365 -3.35 0.75 -18.77
CA ASN A 365 -2.44 -0.01 -19.62
C ASN A 365 -3.13 -1.27 -20.16
N ARG A 366 -3.73 -1.19 -21.32
CA ARG A 366 -4.48 -2.28 -21.96
C ARG A 366 -3.61 -3.48 -22.30
N ALA A 367 -2.31 -3.29 -22.42
CA ALA A 367 -1.38 -4.40 -22.70
C ALA A 367 -1.26 -5.39 -21.52
N VAL A 368 -1.46 -4.92 -20.27
CA VAL A 368 -1.26 -5.72 -19.05
C VAL A 368 -2.45 -5.74 -18.10
N GLN A 369 -3.39 -4.79 -18.21
CA GLN A 369 -4.52 -4.67 -17.29
C GLN A 369 -5.86 -5.10 -17.89
N MET A 370 -5.96 -5.16 -19.25
CA MET A 370 -7.22 -5.50 -19.90
C MET A 370 -7.44 -7.01 -19.87
N VAL A 371 -8.61 -7.40 -19.36
CA VAL A 371 -9.08 -8.80 -19.42
C VAL A 371 -10.06 -8.92 -20.59
N ARG A 372 -9.75 -9.77 -21.58
CA ARG A 372 -10.57 -9.97 -22.77
C ARG A 372 -10.51 -11.40 -23.27
N GLN A 373 -11.59 -11.86 -23.90
CA GLN A 373 -11.59 -13.14 -24.61
C GLN A 373 -10.61 -13.10 -25.79
N PRO A 374 -9.67 -14.06 -25.90
CA PRO A 374 -8.66 -14.05 -26.94
C PRO A 374 -9.24 -14.41 -28.33
N GLY A 375 -10.42 -15.05 -28.40
CA GLY A 375 -11.04 -15.47 -29.65
C GLY A 375 -10.11 -16.36 -30.48
N SER A 376 -10.05 -16.10 -31.79
CA SER A 376 -9.22 -16.87 -32.73
C SER A 376 -7.72 -16.71 -32.52
N ALA A 377 -7.25 -15.71 -31.77
CA ALA A 377 -5.84 -15.55 -31.40
C ALA A 377 -5.33 -16.70 -30.52
N PHE A 378 -6.23 -17.46 -29.88
CA PHE A 378 -5.87 -18.64 -29.09
C PHE A 378 -5.61 -19.90 -29.94
N LYS A 379 -6.06 -19.95 -31.21
CA LYS A 379 -5.93 -21.12 -32.08
C LYS A 379 -4.50 -21.64 -32.26
N PRO A 380 -3.46 -20.79 -32.41
CA PRO A 380 -2.07 -21.25 -32.48
C PRO A 380 -1.66 -22.16 -31.33
N PHE A 381 -2.08 -21.82 -30.08
CA PHE A 381 -1.80 -22.66 -28.92
C PHE A 381 -2.47 -24.01 -28.97
N VAL A 382 -3.71 -24.05 -29.46
CA VAL A 382 -4.45 -25.32 -29.66
C VAL A 382 -3.75 -26.20 -30.70
N TYR A 383 -3.31 -25.62 -31.82
CA TYR A 383 -2.61 -26.37 -32.85
C TYR A 383 -1.24 -26.87 -32.42
N VAL A 384 -0.45 -26.02 -31.73
CA VAL A 384 0.85 -26.43 -31.17
C VAL A 384 0.65 -27.63 -30.23
N THR A 385 -0.32 -27.54 -29.32
CA THR A 385 -0.62 -28.64 -28.39
C THR A 385 -1.05 -29.91 -29.13
N ALA A 386 -1.86 -29.79 -30.17
CA ALA A 386 -2.25 -30.93 -30.99
C ALA A 386 -1.04 -31.58 -31.66
N PHE A 387 -0.18 -30.81 -32.30
CA PHE A 387 1.04 -31.34 -32.94
C PHE A 387 2.02 -31.97 -31.95
N GLU A 388 2.22 -31.39 -30.76
CA GLU A 388 3.04 -31.99 -29.72
C GLU A 388 2.49 -33.36 -29.27
N ASN A 389 1.19 -33.51 -29.24
CA ASN A 389 0.51 -34.74 -28.88
C ASN A 389 0.23 -35.66 -30.09
N LYS A 390 0.75 -35.32 -31.29
CA LYS A 390 0.59 -36.10 -32.54
C LYS A 390 -0.89 -36.33 -32.94
N LEU A 391 -1.75 -35.34 -32.68
CA LEU A 391 -3.16 -35.33 -33.07
C LEU A 391 -3.35 -34.65 -34.44
#